data_057b53222da5d224fc2bfeffd9f64708
#
_entry.id   057b53222da5d224fc2bfeffd9f64708
#
_cell.length_a   1.000
_cell.length_b   1.000
_cell.length_c   1.000
_cell.angle_alpha   90.00
_cell.angle_beta   90.00
_cell.angle_gamma   90.00
#
_symmetry.space_group_name_H-M   'P 1'
#
loop_
_entity.id
_entity.type
_entity.pdbx_description
1 polymer ?
#
loop_
_entity_poly.entity_id
_entity_poly.type
_entity_poly.pdbx_seq_one_letter_code
_entity_poly.pdbx_strand_id
1 'polypeptide(L)' 'MIMDTKMYTALPQEAKDIRIEVFMKEQGFENEFDDIDDMSHHIVVFDEEKPIGTCRFFKENDHYTIGRVAVLK' A
#
# COMPACT_ATOMS: atom_id res chain seq x y z
N MET A 1 -2.28 -3.31 22.09
CA MET A 1 -2.04 -2.97 20.67
C MET A 1 -3.27 -2.25 20.12
N ILE A 2 -3.06 -1.06 19.59
CA ILE A 2 -4.13 -0.28 18.97
C ILE A 2 -3.83 -0.19 17.47
N MET A 3 -4.75 -0.70 16.66
CA MET A 3 -4.59 -0.69 15.22
C MET A 3 -5.63 0.22 14.56
N ASP A 4 -5.17 1.06 13.67
CA ASP A 4 -6.00 1.93 12.88
C ASP A 4 -5.74 1.72 11.40
N THR A 5 -6.75 1.98 10.60
CA THR A 5 -6.60 2.00 9.14
C THR A 5 -7.01 3.35 8.60
N LYS A 6 -6.28 3.83 7.61
CA LYS A 6 -6.64 5.05 6.89
C LYS A 6 -6.65 4.77 5.39
N MET A 7 -7.63 5.36 4.71
CA MET A 7 -7.76 5.22 3.27
C MET A 7 -7.40 6.53 2.58
N TYR A 8 -6.62 6.44 1.52
CA TYR A 8 -6.14 7.59 0.77
C TYR A 8 -6.54 7.46 -0.69
N THR A 9 -6.84 8.58 -1.33
CA THR A 9 -7.16 8.62 -2.77
C THR A 9 -5.92 8.85 -3.62
N ALA A 10 -4.79 9.12 -3.00
CA ALA A 10 -3.49 9.25 -3.66
C ALA A 10 -2.47 8.45 -2.85
N LEU A 11 -1.37 8.06 -3.46
CA LEU A 11 -0.35 7.25 -2.80
C LEU A 11 0.35 8.07 -1.70
N PRO A 12 0.13 7.74 -0.42
CA PRO A 12 0.77 8.48 0.65
C PRO A 12 2.22 8.01 0.86
N GLN A 13 3.02 8.86 1.49
CA GLN A 13 4.42 8.54 1.73
C GLN A 13 4.58 7.30 2.61
N GLU A 14 3.70 7.10 3.57
CA GLU A 14 3.73 5.92 4.46
C GLU A 14 3.60 4.62 3.66
N ALA A 15 2.65 4.58 2.70
CA ALA A 15 2.49 3.41 1.85
C ALA A 15 3.71 3.22 0.94
N LYS A 16 4.25 4.31 0.43
CA LYS A 16 5.44 4.27 -0.42
C LYS A 16 6.62 3.67 0.32
N ASP A 17 6.85 4.10 1.56
CA ASP A 17 7.95 3.61 2.39
C ASP A 17 7.82 2.13 2.69
N ILE A 18 6.61 1.66 3.02
CA ILE A 18 6.36 0.25 3.28
C ILE A 18 6.61 -0.58 2.02
N ARG A 19 6.12 -0.12 0.87
CA ARG A 19 6.27 -0.85 -0.39
C ARG A 19 7.73 -0.92 -0.82
N ILE A 20 8.50 0.14 -0.61
CA ILE A 20 9.93 0.13 -0.89
C ILE A 20 10.62 -0.93 -0.01
N GLU A 21 10.31 -0.94 1.28
CA GLU A 21 10.92 -1.89 2.20
C GLU A 21 10.59 -3.34 1.83
N VAL A 22 9.32 -3.62 1.57
CA VAL A 22 8.89 -5.00 1.34
C VAL A 22 9.22 -5.48 -0.07
N PHE A 23 8.86 -4.71 -1.09
CA PHE A 23 8.99 -5.20 -2.46
C PHE A 23 10.35 -4.95 -3.07
N MET A 24 10.95 -3.81 -2.79
CA MET A 24 12.22 -3.46 -3.42
C MET A 24 13.42 -3.95 -2.63
N LYS A 25 13.40 -3.84 -1.31
CA LYS A 25 14.53 -4.27 -0.47
C LYS A 25 14.49 -5.73 -0.10
N GLU A 26 13.34 -6.24 0.32
CA GLU A 26 13.26 -7.65 0.74
C GLU A 26 13.11 -8.61 -0.43
N GLN A 27 12.33 -8.25 -1.44
CA GLN A 27 12.01 -9.13 -2.57
C GLN A 27 12.74 -8.78 -3.87
N GLY A 28 13.42 -7.64 -3.91
CA GLY A 28 14.24 -7.25 -5.04
C GLY A 28 13.46 -6.83 -6.30
N PHE A 29 12.21 -6.46 -6.17
CA PHE A 29 11.43 -5.99 -7.32
C PHE A 29 11.88 -4.60 -7.73
N GLU A 30 11.91 -4.37 -9.04
CA GLU A 30 12.12 -3.06 -9.62
C GLU A 30 10.80 -2.54 -10.18
N ASN A 31 10.70 -1.22 -10.38
CA ASN A 31 9.52 -0.59 -10.98
C ASN A 31 8.23 -0.96 -10.24
N GLU A 32 8.29 -0.96 -8.91
CA GLU A 32 7.18 -1.34 -8.06
C GLU A 32 6.00 -0.36 -8.18
N PHE A 33 6.28 0.89 -8.48
CA PHE A 33 5.27 1.94 -8.64
C PHE A 33 4.88 2.07 -10.11
N ASP A 34 3.59 2.21 -10.39
CA ASP A 34 3.07 2.30 -11.74
C ASP A 34 1.88 3.26 -11.84
N ASP A 35 1.34 3.43 -13.05
CA ASP A 35 0.23 4.35 -13.29
C ASP A 35 -1.05 3.93 -12.58
N ILE A 36 -1.18 2.66 -12.22
CA ILE A 36 -2.34 2.17 -11.49
C ILE A 36 -2.43 2.82 -10.12
N ASP A 37 -1.29 3.22 -9.55
CA ASP A 37 -1.29 3.92 -8.27
C ASP A 37 -2.09 5.22 -8.31
N ASP A 38 -2.11 5.90 -9.45
CA ASP A 38 -2.81 7.17 -9.59
C ASP A 38 -4.33 7.00 -9.57
N MET A 39 -4.82 5.83 -9.95
CA MET A 39 -6.26 5.54 -10.00
C MET A 39 -6.72 4.65 -8.84
N SER A 40 -5.83 4.28 -7.96
CA SER A 40 -6.12 3.38 -6.85
C SER A 40 -6.45 4.14 -5.59
N HIS A 41 -7.21 3.47 -4.72
CA HIS A 41 -7.29 3.86 -3.32
C HIS A 41 -6.20 3.11 -2.58
N HIS A 42 -5.62 3.74 -1.58
CA HIS A 42 -4.53 3.16 -0.79
C HIS A 42 -4.97 3.09 0.66
N ILE A 43 -4.73 1.94 1.28
CA ILE A 43 -5.04 1.73 2.69
C ILE A 43 -3.71 1.55 3.42
N VAL A 44 -3.56 2.25 4.53
CA VAL A 44 -2.39 2.08 5.40
C VAL A 44 -2.89 1.65 6.78
N VAL A 45 -2.27 0.62 7.31
CA VAL A 45 -2.56 0.12 8.65
C VAL A 45 -1.50 0.65 9.60
N PHE A 46 -1.94 1.22 10.71
CA PHE A 46 -1.07 1.80 11.72
C PHE A 46 -1.18 1.00 13.02
N ASP A 47 -0.07 0.80 13.68
CA ASP A 47 -0.01 0.28 15.04
C ASP A 47 0.54 1.38 15.91
N GLU A 48 -0.32 1.95 16.76
CA GLU A 48 0.03 3.07 17.63
C GLU A 48 0.73 4.21 16.87
N GLU A 49 0.12 4.61 15.75
CA GLU A 49 0.59 5.70 14.87
C GLU A 49 1.80 5.33 14.00
N LYS A 50 2.28 4.09 14.08
CA LYS A 50 3.36 3.62 13.24
C LYS A 50 2.78 2.86 12.05
N PRO A 51 3.07 3.25 10.81
CA PRO A 51 2.59 2.50 9.65
C PRO A 51 3.29 1.15 9.56
N ILE A 52 2.51 0.08 9.48
CA ILE A 52 3.03 -1.29 9.46
C ILE A 52 2.60 -2.08 8.24
N GLY A 53 1.55 -1.66 7.55
CA GLY A 53 1.06 -2.40 6.39
C GLY A 53 0.33 -1.50 5.42
N THR A 54 0.21 -1.94 4.18
CA THR A 54 -0.50 -1.21 3.15
C THR A 54 -1.03 -2.15 2.09
N CYS A 55 -2.05 -1.70 1.37
CA CYS A 55 -2.50 -2.33 0.13
C CYS A 55 -3.11 -1.26 -0.76
N ARG A 56 -3.33 -1.60 -2.03
CA ARG A 56 -4.07 -0.72 -2.94
C ARG A 56 -5.24 -1.50 -3.53
N PHE A 57 -6.31 -0.78 -3.87
CA PHE A 57 -7.40 -1.38 -4.63
C PHE A 57 -7.89 -0.39 -5.67
N PHE A 58 -8.39 -0.92 -6.77
CA PHE A 58 -8.92 -0.11 -7.85
C PHE A 58 -10.07 -0.84 -8.53
N LYS A 59 -10.93 -0.09 -9.18
CA LYS A 59 -12.08 -0.65 -9.88
C LYS A 59 -11.72 -0.93 -11.33
N GLU A 60 -11.98 -2.17 -11.76
CA GLU A 60 -11.85 -2.60 -13.16
C GLU A 60 -13.21 -3.07 -13.64
N ASN A 61 -13.77 -2.39 -14.65
CA ASN A 61 -15.10 -2.71 -15.15
C ASN A 61 -16.13 -2.75 -14.01
N ASP A 62 -16.59 -3.92 -13.63
CA ASP A 62 -17.59 -4.09 -12.59
C ASP A 62 -17.08 -4.81 -11.34
N HIS A 63 -15.77 -4.91 -11.19
CA HIS A 63 -15.17 -5.55 -10.00
C HIS A 63 -13.99 -4.74 -9.48
N TYR A 64 -13.56 -5.07 -8.27
CA TYR A 64 -12.40 -4.43 -7.65
C TYR A 64 -11.23 -5.39 -7.62
N THR A 65 -10.04 -4.86 -7.87
CA THR A 65 -8.78 -5.61 -7.77
C THR A 65 -7.98 -5.06 -6.61
N ILE A 66 -7.50 -5.97 -5.75
CA ILE A 66 -6.66 -5.63 -4.61
C ILE A 66 -5.24 -6.09 -4.92
N GLY A 67 -4.27 -5.24 -4.70
CA GLY A 67 -2.88 -5.57 -4.95
C GLY A 67 -1.93 -4.82 -4.05
N ARG A 68 -0.65 -5.07 -4.27
CA ARG A 68 0.42 -4.44 -3.50
C ARG A 68 0.21 -4.56 -2.00
N VAL A 69 -0.24 -5.74 -1.53
CA VAL A 69 -0.38 -6.01 -0.11
C VAL A 69 1.00 -6.21 0.49
N ALA A 70 1.35 -5.39 1.45
CA ALA A 70 2.67 -5.41 2.06
C ALA A 70 2.55 -5.17 3.56
N VAL A 71 3.27 -5.97 4.33
CA VAL A 71 3.30 -5.85 5.79
C VAL A 71 4.75 -5.88 6.23
N LEU A 72 5.12 -4.93 7.09
CA LEU A 72 6.45 -4.91 7.67
C LEU A 72 6.62 -6.04 8.69
N LYS A 73 7.79 -6.62 8.70
CA LYS A 73 8.12 -7.68 9.65
C LYS A 73 8.44 -7.14 11.03
#